data_74a9830e65fcfede8d3975fab9630068
#
_entry.id   74a9830e65fcfede8d3975fab9630068
#
_cell.length_a   1.000
_cell.length_b   1.000
_cell.length_c   1.000
_cell.angle_alpha   90.00
_cell.angle_beta   90.00
_cell.angle_gamma   90.00
#
_symmetry.space_group_name_H-M   'P 1'
#
loop_
_entity.id
_entity.type
_entity.pdbx_description
1 polymer ?
#
loop_
_entity_poly.entity_id
_entity_poly.type
_entity_poly.pdbx_seq_one_letter_code
_entity_poly.pdbx_strand_id
1 'polypeptide(L)'
;GIESLLSAVVADEMTGTKHNSNRELIGQGIANMVTPLFGGIPATGAVARTATNVKNGAVSRLSGIIHGLVVLAVLLLLAPFASNIPLASMAPILMVVAWNMSEKNKFAQILKTRTWDSIILVTIFLLTVFVDLTTAVGVGILLSMIIFVKKMSDLQVVSKVLPDPTDKRQRVTPHILNEKHDCPQINICTIEGPLFFGSAQMFEKTVRGVVHPEAKILILRLGKVPYIDTTGETNLSNIVKTFKASGGTVLVLALQKQPKSMLIKTGLYDEIGESNFYEHTGDAINYALKHINLDQCIGCKHYAFRECSRLSCINGQ
;
A
#
# COMPACT_ATOMS: atom_id res chain seq x y z
N GLY A 1 1.43 -22.44 13.44
CA GLY A 1 0.41 -21.58 12.80
C GLY A 1 0.82 -21.14 11.40
N ILE A 2 2.06 -20.67 11.21
CA ILE A 2 2.59 -20.24 9.91
C ILE A 2 2.63 -21.41 8.93
N GLU A 3 3.16 -22.54 9.34
CA GLU A 3 3.25 -23.75 8.50
C GLU A 3 1.87 -24.32 8.13
N SER A 4 0.93 -24.32 9.09
CA SER A 4 -0.45 -24.76 8.82
C SER A 4 -1.13 -23.88 7.79
N LEU A 5 -1.04 -22.54 7.93
CA LEU A 5 -1.61 -21.61 6.97
C LEU A 5 -0.92 -21.71 5.61
N LEU A 6 0.40 -21.89 5.58
CA LEU A 6 1.14 -22.09 4.32
C LEU A 6 0.64 -23.34 3.58
N SER A 7 0.44 -24.46 4.31
CA SER A 7 -0.12 -25.70 3.76
C SER A 7 -1.53 -25.47 3.19
N ALA A 8 -2.37 -24.70 3.88
CA ALA A 8 -3.72 -24.36 3.44
C ALA A 8 -3.72 -23.46 2.18
N VAL A 9 -2.82 -22.46 2.11
CA VAL A 9 -2.67 -21.58 0.94
C VAL A 9 -2.22 -22.38 -0.27
N VAL A 10 -1.25 -23.31 -0.13
CA VAL A 10 -0.80 -24.17 -1.23
C VAL A 10 -1.95 -25.08 -1.72
N ALA A 11 -2.76 -25.62 -0.81
CA ALA A 11 -3.95 -26.38 -1.17
C ALA A 11 -4.97 -25.53 -1.94
N ASP A 12 -5.22 -24.30 -1.53
CA ASP A 12 -6.11 -23.36 -2.21
C ASP A 12 -5.66 -23.06 -3.64
N GLU A 13 -4.37 -22.79 -3.83
CA GLU A 13 -3.83 -22.54 -5.18
C GLU A 13 -4.00 -23.75 -6.11
N MET A 14 -3.85 -24.95 -5.57
CA MET A 14 -3.98 -26.19 -6.35
C MET A 14 -5.43 -26.55 -6.66
N THR A 15 -6.37 -26.22 -5.77
CA THR A 15 -7.79 -26.62 -5.90
C THR A 15 -8.68 -25.49 -6.43
N GLY A 16 -8.18 -24.25 -6.46
CA GLY A 16 -8.97 -23.06 -6.83
C GLY A 16 -10.02 -22.68 -5.78
N THR A 17 -9.92 -23.19 -4.55
CA THR A 17 -10.81 -22.89 -3.43
C THR A 17 -10.20 -21.85 -2.49
N LYS A 18 -10.96 -21.41 -1.49
CA LYS A 18 -10.45 -20.56 -0.41
C LYS A 18 -10.78 -21.15 0.94
N HIS A 19 -9.76 -21.34 1.78
CA HIS A 19 -9.92 -21.76 3.14
C HIS A 19 -10.32 -20.58 4.07
N ASN A 20 -10.79 -20.91 5.26
CA ASN A 20 -11.00 -19.93 6.33
C ASN A 20 -9.85 -20.03 7.33
N SER A 21 -8.92 -19.07 7.27
CA SER A 21 -7.69 -19.06 8.07
C SER A 21 -7.95 -19.12 9.58
N ASN A 22 -9.00 -18.47 10.08
CA ASN A 22 -9.35 -18.53 11.51
C ASN A 22 -9.79 -19.91 11.93
N ARG A 23 -10.62 -20.60 11.13
CA ARG A 23 -11.05 -21.96 11.41
C ARG A 23 -9.89 -22.96 11.36
N GLU A 24 -8.98 -22.75 10.42
CA GLU A 24 -7.77 -23.58 10.30
C GLU A 24 -6.89 -23.45 11.55
N LEU A 25 -6.60 -22.22 11.97
CA LEU A 25 -5.81 -21.97 13.18
C LEU A 25 -6.47 -22.50 14.45
N ILE A 26 -7.79 -22.37 14.58
CA ILE A 26 -8.54 -22.91 15.72
C ILE A 26 -8.45 -24.44 15.70
N GLY A 27 -8.67 -25.08 14.54
CA GLY A 27 -8.56 -26.53 14.39
C GLY A 27 -7.17 -27.05 14.74
N GLN A 28 -6.15 -26.40 14.24
CA GLN A 28 -4.74 -26.72 14.54
C GLN A 28 -4.41 -26.52 16.03
N GLY A 29 -4.93 -25.44 16.64
CA GLY A 29 -4.76 -25.18 18.07
C GLY A 29 -5.40 -26.28 18.94
N ILE A 30 -6.64 -26.68 18.64
CA ILE A 30 -7.33 -27.75 19.31
C ILE A 30 -6.57 -29.08 19.16
N ALA A 31 -6.14 -29.42 17.96
CA ALA A 31 -5.34 -30.61 17.66
C ALA A 31 -4.09 -30.66 18.54
N ASN A 32 -3.34 -29.56 18.62
CA ASN A 32 -2.11 -29.45 19.39
C ASN A 32 -2.32 -29.41 20.90
N MET A 33 -3.52 -29.03 21.39
CA MET A 33 -3.88 -29.21 22.82
C MET A 33 -4.23 -30.65 23.18
N VAL A 34 -4.81 -31.38 22.23
CA VAL A 34 -5.21 -32.78 22.47
C VAL A 34 -4.03 -33.76 22.31
N THR A 35 -3.12 -33.50 21.37
CA THR A 35 -1.98 -34.39 21.06
C THR A 35 -1.12 -34.75 22.26
N PRO A 36 -0.75 -33.86 23.20
CA PRO A 36 0.01 -34.21 24.41
C PRO A 36 -0.72 -35.16 25.36
N LEU A 37 -2.06 -35.15 25.38
CA LEU A 37 -2.84 -36.07 26.21
C LEU A 37 -2.65 -37.54 25.80
N PHE A 38 -2.24 -37.76 24.55
CA PHE A 38 -1.91 -39.08 23.99
C PHE A 38 -0.40 -39.33 23.90
N GLY A 39 0.42 -38.51 24.57
CA GLY A 39 1.88 -38.64 24.55
C GLY A 39 2.56 -38.17 23.26
N GLY A 40 1.83 -37.47 22.41
CA GLY A 40 2.36 -36.91 21.17
C GLY A 40 3.01 -35.54 21.34
N ILE A 41 3.81 -35.12 20.35
CA ILE A 41 4.38 -33.78 20.26
C ILE A 41 3.50 -32.89 19.37
N PRO A 42 3.54 -31.56 19.52
CA PRO A 42 2.83 -30.65 18.63
C PRO A 42 3.19 -30.90 17.15
N ALA A 43 2.16 -30.88 16.31
CA ALA A 43 2.29 -31.17 14.88
C ALA A 43 1.59 -30.09 14.05
N THR A 44 1.94 -30.00 12.76
CA THR A 44 1.35 -29.07 11.82
C THR A 44 1.01 -29.76 10.50
N GLY A 45 0.27 -29.09 9.63
CA GLY A 45 -0.02 -29.56 8.28
C GLY A 45 1.25 -29.61 7.44
N ALA A 46 1.52 -30.79 6.85
CA ALA A 46 2.70 -30.96 6.00
C ALA A 46 2.38 -30.55 4.56
N VAL A 47 3.00 -29.46 4.08
CA VAL A 47 2.80 -28.90 2.73
C VAL A 47 2.97 -29.98 1.65
N ALA A 48 4.07 -30.74 1.68
CA ALA A 48 4.36 -31.78 0.69
C ALA A 48 3.30 -32.87 0.63
N ARG A 49 2.82 -33.34 1.80
CA ARG A 49 1.78 -34.37 1.90
C ARG A 49 0.43 -33.84 1.41
N THR A 50 0.09 -32.61 1.77
CA THR A 50 -1.14 -31.94 1.32
C THR A 50 -1.14 -31.78 -0.19
N ALA A 51 -0.05 -31.26 -0.77
CA ALA A 51 0.09 -31.11 -2.22
C ALA A 51 0.00 -32.45 -2.96
N THR A 52 0.66 -33.49 -2.45
CA THR A 52 0.59 -34.84 -3.04
C THR A 52 -0.83 -35.41 -2.97
N ASN A 53 -1.51 -35.23 -1.83
CA ASN A 53 -2.88 -35.70 -1.64
C ASN A 53 -3.86 -35.02 -2.63
N VAL A 54 -3.76 -33.69 -2.80
CA VAL A 54 -4.56 -32.94 -3.76
C VAL A 54 -4.26 -33.37 -5.19
N LYS A 55 -2.98 -33.54 -5.57
CA LYS A 55 -2.58 -34.02 -6.92
C LYS A 55 -3.13 -35.41 -7.24
N ASN A 56 -3.31 -36.25 -6.24
CA ASN A 56 -3.93 -37.57 -6.38
C ASN A 56 -5.46 -37.55 -6.32
N GLY A 57 -6.09 -36.40 -6.39
CA GLY A 57 -7.54 -36.25 -6.52
C GLY A 57 -8.30 -36.14 -5.20
N ALA A 58 -7.66 -35.83 -4.08
CA ALA A 58 -8.35 -35.57 -2.83
C ALA A 58 -9.20 -34.31 -2.92
N VAL A 59 -10.49 -34.43 -2.70
CA VAL A 59 -11.49 -33.34 -2.73
C VAL A 59 -12.16 -33.08 -1.39
N SER A 60 -11.88 -33.89 -0.37
CA SER A 60 -12.56 -33.77 0.94
C SER A 60 -11.61 -33.98 2.11
N ARG A 61 -12.03 -33.48 3.27
CA ARG A 61 -11.31 -33.66 4.55
C ARG A 61 -11.20 -35.10 5.00
N LEU A 62 -12.09 -35.97 4.50
CA LEU A 62 -12.05 -37.40 4.77
C LEU A 62 -10.73 -38.05 4.36
N SER A 63 -10.10 -37.58 3.29
CA SER A 63 -8.80 -38.08 2.86
C SER A 63 -7.74 -37.92 3.97
N GLY A 64 -7.70 -36.78 4.68
CA GLY A 64 -6.79 -36.57 5.80
C GLY A 64 -7.10 -37.48 6.99
N ILE A 65 -8.38 -37.71 7.31
CA ILE A 65 -8.80 -38.60 8.40
C ILE A 65 -8.39 -40.03 8.06
N ILE A 66 -8.68 -40.51 6.85
CA ILE A 66 -8.31 -41.86 6.39
C ILE A 66 -6.79 -42.01 6.42
N HIS A 67 -6.04 -41.00 5.98
CA HIS A 67 -4.58 -41.02 6.07
C HIS A 67 -4.09 -41.21 7.51
N GLY A 68 -4.66 -40.46 8.47
CA GLY A 68 -4.32 -40.62 9.89
C GLY A 68 -4.62 -42.01 10.42
N LEU A 69 -5.78 -42.59 10.08
CA LEU A 69 -6.15 -43.96 10.46
C LEU A 69 -5.23 -45.02 9.85
N VAL A 70 -4.84 -44.85 8.56
CA VAL A 70 -3.90 -45.76 7.93
C VAL A 70 -2.52 -45.68 8.58
N VAL A 71 -2.01 -44.49 8.88
CA VAL A 71 -0.74 -44.33 9.59
C VAL A 71 -0.79 -45.00 10.98
N LEU A 72 -1.90 -44.81 11.71
CA LEU A 72 -2.10 -45.48 12.99
C LEU A 72 -2.14 -47.01 12.85
N ALA A 73 -2.85 -47.55 11.86
CA ALA A 73 -2.89 -48.98 11.58
C ALA A 73 -1.50 -49.53 11.21
N VAL A 74 -0.74 -48.82 10.39
CA VAL A 74 0.65 -49.20 10.06
C VAL A 74 1.52 -49.23 11.33
N LEU A 75 1.38 -48.24 12.19
CA LEU A 75 2.14 -48.15 13.45
C LEU A 75 1.85 -49.34 14.36
N LEU A 76 0.56 -49.70 14.51
CA LEU A 76 0.14 -50.72 15.45
C LEU A 76 0.32 -52.15 14.95
N LEU A 77 0.11 -52.37 13.63
CA LEU A 77 0.07 -53.72 13.04
C LEU A 77 1.30 -54.05 12.18
N LEU A 78 1.86 -53.04 11.48
CA LEU A 78 2.90 -53.25 10.47
C LEU A 78 4.25 -52.65 10.87
N ALA A 79 4.41 -52.12 12.12
CA ALA A 79 5.67 -51.54 12.56
C ALA A 79 6.89 -52.46 12.37
N PRO A 80 6.87 -53.77 12.70
CA PRO A 80 8.02 -54.62 12.48
C PRO A 80 8.38 -54.85 11.00
N PHE A 81 7.41 -54.73 10.10
CA PHE A 81 7.66 -54.80 8.66
C PHE A 81 8.15 -53.46 8.11
N ALA A 82 7.60 -52.35 8.62
CA ALA A 82 7.99 -51.02 8.19
C ALA A 82 9.44 -50.67 8.58
N SER A 83 9.95 -51.22 9.70
CA SER A 83 11.35 -51.03 10.11
C SER A 83 12.38 -51.62 9.14
N ASN A 84 11.98 -52.62 8.34
CA ASN A 84 12.84 -53.27 7.34
C ASN A 84 12.90 -52.53 5.98
N ILE A 85 12.12 -51.42 5.82
CA ILE A 85 12.16 -50.64 4.57
C ILE A 85 13.46 -49.82 4.54
N PRO A 86 14.36 -50.06 3.55
CA PRO A 86 15.60 -49.31 3.47
C PRO A 86 15.33 -47.86 3.09
N LEU A 87 15.98 -46.92 3.78
CA LEU A 87 15.87 -45.47 3.52
C LEU A 87 16.23 -45.13 2.05
N ALA A 88 17.11 -45.91 1.45
CA ALA A 88 17.49 -45.75 0.04
C ALA A 88 16.32 -45.93 -0.95
N SER A 89 15.29 -46.71 -0.60
CA SER A 89 14.09 -46.85 -1.44
C SER A 89 13.13 -45.65 -1.33
N MET A 90 13.20 -44.91 -0.25
CA MET A 90 12.36 -43.73 -0.06
C MET A 90 12.92 -42.47 -0.71
N ALA A 91 14.24 -42.38 -0.90
CA ALA A 91 14.90 -41.23 -1.50
C ALA A 91 14.41 -40.90 -2.95
N PRO A 92 14.27 -41.84 -3.87
CA PRO A 92 13.72 -41.54 -5.19
C PRO A 92 12.28 -41.00 -5.16
N ILE A 93 11.45 -41.50 -4.24
CA ILE A 93 10.07 -41.02 -4.07
C ILE A 93 10.08 -39.57 -3.66
N LEU A 94 10.90 -39.19 -2.66
CA LEU A 94 11.03 -37.82 -2.22
C LEU A 94 11.57 -36.90 -3.33
N MET A 95 12.51 -37.37 -4.13
CA MET A 95 13.02 -36.60 -5.28
C MET A 95 11.93 -36.34 -6.33
N VAL A 96 11.13 -37.36 -6.66
CA VAL A 96 10.02 -37.20 -7.60
C VAL A 96 8.97 -36.24 -7.05
N VAL A 97 8.65 -36.34 -5.76
CA VAL A 97 7.69 -35.40 -5.09
C VAL A 97 8.24 -33.97 -5.13
N ALA A 98 9.50 -33.78 -4.75
CA ALA A 98 10.14 -32.45 -4.79
C ALA A 98 10.15 -31.86 -6.21
N TRP A 99 10.48 -32.67 -7.21
CA TRP A 99 10.46 -32.26 -8.62
C TRP A 99 9.05 -31.85 -9.08
N ASN A 100 8.05 -32.62 -8.73
CA ASN A 100 6.66 -32.34 -9.09
C ASN A 100 6.07 -31.14 -8.35
N MET A 101 6.59 -30.81 -7.18
CA MET A 101 6.20 -29.63 -6.41
C MET A 101 6.97 -28.36 -6.82
N SER A 102 8.11 -28.52 -7.48
CA SER A 102 8.92 -27.40 -7.94
C SER A 102 8.20 -26.64 -9.06
N GLU A 103 7.70 -25.46 -8.75
CA GLU A 103 7.04 -24.55 -9.69
C GLU A 103 8.08 -23.76 -10.52
N LYS A 104 8.94 -24.47 -11.23
CA LYS A 104 10.08 -23.91 -11.99
C LYS A 104 9.67 -22.79 -12.94
N ASN A 105 8.53 -22.94 -13.59
CA ASN A 105 8.04 -21.97 -14.56
C ASN A 105 7.66 -20.63 -13.88
N LYS A 106 6.95 -20.68 -12.75
CA LYS A 106 6.63 -19.49 -11.97
C LYS A 106 7.88 -18.83 -11.40
N PHE A 107 8.81 -19.64 -10.85
CA PHE A 107 10.10 -19.15 -10.35
C PHE A 107 10.89 -18.42 -11.43
N ALA A 108 11.05 -19.04 -12.61
CA ALA A 108 11.75 -18.43 -13.74
C ALA A 108 11.04 -17.17 -14.26
N GLN A 109 9.71 -17.16 -14.26
CA GLN A 109 8.93 -16.00 -14.66
C GLN A 109 9.16 -14.81 -13.74
N ILE A 110 9.11 -15.00 -12.41
CA ILE A 110 9.37 -13.93 -11.44
C ILE A 110 10.81 -13.43 -11.55
N LEU A 111 11.79 -14.29 -11.77
CA LEU A 111 13.19 -13.88 -11.97
C LEU A 111 13.36 -13.01 -13.23
N LYS A 112 12.63 -13.31 -14.30
CA LYS A 112 12.68 -12.53 -15.55
C LYS A 112 12.14 -11.11 -15.39
N THR A 113 11.24 -10.86 -14.43
CA THR A 113 10.68 -9.52 -14.23
C THR A 113 11.69 -8.53 -13.67
N ARG A 114 12.81 -8.99 -13.09
CA ARG A 114 13.89 -8.15 -12.52
C ARG A 114 13.37 -7.05 -11.58
N THR A 115 12.33 -7.35 -10.81
CA THR A 115 11.73 -6.44 -9.84
C THR A 115 12.29 -6.67 -8.43
N TRP A 116 11.91 -5.82 -7.49
CA TRP A 116 12.19 -6.04 -6.07
C TRP A 116 11.66 -7.39 -5.56
N ASP A 117 10.56 -7.86 -6.17
CA ASP A 117 9.96 -9.16 -5.82
C ASP A 117 10.90 -10.33 -6.20
N SER A 118 11.71 -10.18 -7.25
CA SER A 118 12.75 -11.17 -7.62
C SER A 118 13.85 -11.24 -6.55
N ILE A 119 14.24 -10.12 -5.95
CA ILE A 119 15.25 -10.09 -4.88
C ILE A 119 14.70 -10.79 -3.64
N ILE A 120 13.45 -10.50 -3.26
CA ILE A 120 12.78 -11.16 -2.14
C ILE A 120 12.72 -12.67 -2.38
N LEU A 121 12.30 -13.11 -3.58
CA LEU A 121 12.20 -14.51 -3.94
C LEU A 121 13.54 -15.25 -3.75
N VAL A 122 14.63 -14.68 -4.28
CA VAL A 122 15.97 -15.29 -4.17
C VAL A 122 16.43 -15.33 -2.71
N THR A 123 16.19 -14.24 -1.96
CA THR A 123 16.56 -14.18 -0.55
C THR A 123 15.82 -15.21 0.28
N ILE A 124 14.49 -15.34 0.11
CA ILE A 124 13.68 -16.33 0.81
C ILE A 124 14.14 -17.74 0.41
N PHE A 125 14.39 -18.01 -0.88
CA PHE A 125 14.86 -19.30 -1.35
C PHE A 125 16.20 -19.69 -0.71
N LEU A 126 17.18 -18.80 -0.69
CA LEU A 126 18.48 -19.07 -0.07
C LEU A 126 18.35 -19.29 1.44
N LEU A 127 17.57 -18.47 2.14
CA LEU A 127 17.35 -18.64 3.57
C LEU A 127 16.62 -19.95 3.90
N THR A 128 15.66 -20.35 3.08
CA THR A 128 14.95 -21.63 3.26
C THR A 128 15.89 -22.83 3.09
N VAL A 129 16.85 -22.74 2.16
CA VAL A 129 17.80 -23.83 1.89
C VAL A 129 18.92 -23.92 2.93
N PHE A 130 19.46 -22.77 3.36
CA PHE A 130 20.67 -22.73 4.20
C PHE A 130 20.39 -22.52 5.69
N VAL A 131 19.20 -22.04 6.07
CA VAL A 131 18.84 -21.78 7.45
C VAL A 131 17.62 -22.61 7.83
N ASP A 132 16.42 -22.03 7.71
CA ASP A 132 15.14 -22.67 7.97
C ASP A 132 13.98 -21.90 7.33
N LEU A 133 12.84 -22.57 7.19
CA LEU A 133 11.63 -22.01 6.58
C LEU A 133 11.04 -20.86 7.42
N THR A 134 11.06 -20.96 8.74
CA THR A 134 10.42 -19.97 9.63
C THR A 134 11.17 -18.65 9.56
N THR A 135 12.50 -18.68 9.64
CA THR A 135 13.37 -17.52 9.48
C THR A 135 13.23 -16.91 8.07
N ALA A 136 13.19 -17.73 7.03
CA ALA A 136 13.01 -17.28 5.66
C ALA A 136 11.70 -16.51 5.46
N VAL A 137 10.59 -17.02 5.99
CA VAL A 137 9.28 -16.36 5.96
C VAL A 137 9.29 -15.05 6.74
N GLY A 138 9.88 -15.05 7.95
CA GLY A 138 10.02 -13.83 8.76
C GLY A 138 10.79 -12.72 8.04
N VAL A 139 11.96 -13.04 7.50
CA VAL A 139 12.77 -12.09 6.71
C VAL A 139 12.01 -11.65 5.44
N GLY A 140 11.34 -12.57 4.76
CA GLY A 140 10.54 -12.27 3.58
C GLY A 140 9.42 -11.27 3.86
N ILE A 141 8.70 -11.42 4.97
CA ILE A 141 7.65 -10.48 5.39
C ILE A 141 8.26 -9.11 5.68
N LEU A 142 9.38 -9.03 6.42
CA LEU A 142 10.05 -7.76 6.73
C LEU A 142 10.50 -7.04 5.45
N LEU A 143 11.16 -7.74 4.53
CA LEU A 143 11.58 -7.16 3.26
C LEU A 143 10.40 -6.69 2.42
N SER A 144 9.34 -7.49 2.34
CA SER A 144 8.11 -7.12 1.62
C SER A 144 7.46 -5.88 2.22
N MET A 145 7.44 -5.75 3.55
CA MET A 145 6.90 -4.58 4.24
C MET A 145 7.72 -3.31 3.92
N ILE A 146 9.05 -3.39 3.96
CA ILE A 146 9.93 -2.27 3.62
C ILE A 146 9.71 -1.82 2.17
N ILE A 147 9.64 -2.76 1.24
CA ILE A 147 9.43 -2.47 -0.18
C ILE A 147 8.02 -1.92 -0.41
N PHE A 148 7.01 -2.44 0.29
CA PHE A 148 5.65 -1.93 0.22
C PHE A 148 5.58 -0.46 0.67
N VAL A 149 6.20 -0.11 1.81
CA VAL A 149 6.26 1.27 2.30
C VAL A 149 6.95 2.18 1.27
N LYS A 150 8.05 1.72 0.67
CA LYS A 150 8.74 2.47 -0.39
C LYS A 150 7.85 2.67 -1.62
N LYS A 151 7.24 1.60 -2.15
CA LYS A 151 6.32 1.69 -3.30
C LYS A 151 5.14 2.64 -3.02
N MET A 152 4.58 2.60 -1.81
CA MET A 152 3.49 3.51 -1.41
C MET A 152 3.96 4.97 -1.32
N SER A 153 5.20 5.20 -0.87
CA SER A 153 5.80 6.54 -0.86
C SER A 153 5.99 7.08 -2.28
N ASP A 154 6.46 6.25 -3.20
CA ASP A 154 6.70 6.61 -4.60
C ASP A 154 5.40 6.92 -5.38
N LEU A 155 4.25 6.43 -4.89
CA LEU A 155 2.92 6.73 -5.47
C LEU A 155 2.39 8.12 -5.09
N GLN A 156 3.03 8.80 -4.14
CA GLN A 156 2.63 10.16 -3.80
C GLN A 156 3.10 11.12 -4.89
N VAL A 157 2.16 11.83 -5.46
CA VAL A 157 2.43 12.89 -6.44
C VAL A 157 2.00 14.22 -5.84
N VAL A 158 2.93 15.14 -5.72
CA VAL A 158 2.63 16.55 -5.46
C VAL A 158 2.89 17.29 -6.77
N SER A 159 1.84 17.79 -7.37
CA SER A 159 1.95 18.52 -8.63
C SER A 159 1.51 19.96 -8.45
N LYS A 160 2.27 20.84 -9.05
CA LYS A 160 1.84 22.22 -9.28
C LYS A 160 0.86 22.17 -10.42
N VAL A 161 -0.43 22.21 -10.13
CA VAL A 161 -1.35 22.11 -11.17
C VAL A 161 -2.69 22.44 -11.06
N LEU A 162 -3.00 22.74 -12.07
CA LEU A 162 -4.17 23.03 -12.85
C LEU A 162 -5.17 21.86 -12.88
N PRO A 163 -6.41 22.17 -12.95
CA PRO A 163 -7.52 21.31 -12.63
C PRO A 163 -7.76 20.16 -13.61
N ASP A 164 -8.42 19.14 -13.10
CA ASP A 164 -8.92 18.00 -13.84
C ASP A 164 -9.86 18.47 -14.98
N PRO A 165 -9.60 18.16 -16.25
CA PRO A 165 -10.41 18.57 -17.39
C PRO A 165 -11.84 18.00 -17.37
N THR A 166 -12.13 17.03 -16.50
CA THR A 166 -13.47 16.43 -16.36
C THR A 166 -14.43 17.21 -15.47
N ASP A 167 -13.93 18.13 -14.65
CA ASP A 167 -14.79 18.95 -13.79
C ASP A 167 -15.29 20.20 -14.52
N LYS A 168 -16.51 20.14 -15.01
CA LYS A 168 -17.19 21.22 -15.77
C LYS A 168 -17.32 22.56 -15.02
N ARG A 169 -17.05 22.60 -13.71
CA ARG A 169 -17.13 23.82 -12.86
C ARG A 169 -15.81 24.56 -12.72
N GLN A 170 -14.75 24.09 -13.37
CA GLN A 170 -13.44 24.69 -13.23
C GLN A 170 -13.27 25.92 -14.15
N ARG A 171 -12.75 26.98 -13.55
CA ARG A 171 -12.46 28.25 -14.23
C ARG A 171 -10.99 28.45 -14.59
N VAL A 172 -10.22 27.36 -14.62
CA VAL A 172 -8.80 27.38 -14.93
C VAL A 172 -8.56 26.91 -16.37
N THR A 173 -7.68 27.55 -17.08
CA THR A 173 -7.39 27.22 -18.47
C THR A 173 -6.59 25.92 -18.57
N PRO A 174 -7.06 24.88 -19.30
CA PRO A 174 -6.43 23.57 -19.33
C PRO A 174 -5.09 23.48 -20.05
N HIS A 175 -4.57 24.57 -20.58
CA HIS A 175 -3.58 24.51 -21.66
C HIS A 175 -2.14 24.80 -21.30
N ILE A 176 -1.76 24.91 -20.00
CA ILE A 176 -0.43 25.45 -19.80
C ILE A 176 0.31 24.76 -18.67
N LEU A 177 1.02 23.70 -19.07
CA LEU A 177 2.14 23.10 -18.36
C LEU A 177 3.47 23.81 -18.68
N ASN A 178 3.46 25.08 -19.00
CA ASN A 178 4.68 25.86 -19.18
C ASN A 178 4.92 26.73 -17.95
N GLU A 179 6.14 26.72 -17.43
CA GLU A 179 6.63 27.51 -16.29
C GLU A 179 6.29 29.02 -16.34
N LYS A 180 5.77 29.50 -17.44
CA LYS A 180 5.42 30.91 -17.70
C LYS A 180 4.00 31.32 -17.32
N HIS A 181 3.18 30.41 -16.82
CA HIS A 181 1.76 30.70 -16.54
C HIS A 181 1.36 30.48 -15.07
N ASP A 182 2.31 30.62 -14.18
CA ASP A 182 2.05 30.60 -12.73
C ASP A 182 1.66 31.97 -12.22
N CYS A 183 0.63 32.03 -11.37
CA CYS A 183 0.32 33.26 -10.67
C CYS A 183 1.32 33.47 -9.51
N PRO A 184 2.08 34.56 -9.47
CA PRO A 184 3.01 34.79 -8.36
C PRO A 184 2.33 34.98 -7.02
N GLN A 185 1.04 35.38 -6.99
CA GLN A 185 0.29 35.64 -5.78
C GLN A 185 -0.53 34.43 -5.27
N ILE A 186 -0.89 33.49 -6.15
CA ILE A 186 -1.71 32.33 -5.82
C ILE A 186 -1.01 31.07 -6.25
N ASN A 187 -0.69 30.21 -5.30
CA ASN A 187 -0.16 28.87 -5.60
C ASN A 187 -1.23 27.81 -5.42
N ILE A 188 -1.33 26.89 -6.38
CA ILE A 188 -2.21 25.73 -6.30
C ILE A 188 -1.35 24.46 -6.28
N CYS A 189 -1.43 23.71 -5.18
CA CYS A 189 -0.78 22.41 -5.05
C CYS A 189 -1.83 21.32 -5.00
N THR A 190 -1.78 20.40 -5.97
CA THR A 190 -2.58 19.18 -5.94
C THR A 190 -1.77 18.06 -5.33
N ILE A 191 -2.32 17.40 -4.32
CA ILE A 191 -1.69 16.30 -3.61
C ILE A 191 -2.50 15.04 -3.91
N GLU A 192 -1.80 14.01 -4.38
CA GLU A 192 -2.39 12.72 -4.71
C GLU A 192 -1.69 11.62 -3.93
N GLY A 193 -2.47 10.65 -3.44
CA GLY A 193 -1.96 9.55 -2.63
C GLY A 193 -2.02 9.81 -1.12
N PRO A 194 -1.73 8.79 -0.29
CA PRO A 194 -1.80 8.91 1.16
C PRO A 194 -0.63 9.73 1.72
N LEU A 195 -0.93 10.57 2.71
CA LEU A 195 0.07 11.30 3.48
C LEU A 195 0.42 10.52 4.75
N PHE A 196 1.61 9.91 4.78
CA PHE A 196 2.07 9.10 5.89
C PHE A 196 3.60 9.24 6.08
N PHE A 197 4.13 8.66 7.15
CA PHE A 197 5.55 8.82 7.52
C PHE A 197 6.54 8.57 6.36
N GLY A 198 6.25 7.60 5.47
CA GLY A 198 7.12 7.27 4.33
C GLY A 198 7.13 8.33 3.23
N SER A 199 6.09 9.14 3.10
CA SER A 199 5.94 10.17 2.06
C SER A 199 6.12 11.60 2.57
N ALA A 200 6.13 11.78 3.87
CA ALA A 200 6.02 13.07 4.53
C ALA A 200 7.17 14.04 4.21
N GLN A 201 8.42 13.56 4.16
CA GLN A 201 9.57 14.40 3.81
C GLN A 201 9.58 14.84 2.36
N MET A 202 9.17 13.92 1.45
CA MET A 202 9.05 14.24 0.03
C MET A 202 7.99 15.31 -0.19
N PHE A 203 6.85 15.17 0.49
CA PHE A 203 5.75 16.13 0.47
C PHE A 203 6.21 17.53 0.87
N GLU A 204 6.83 17.68 2.05
CA GLU A 204 7.30 18.98 2.55
C GLU A 204 8.30 19.62 1.58
N LYS A 205 9.30 18.86 1.13
CA LYS A 205 10.31 19.34 0.18
C LYS A 205 9.70 19.80 -1.14
N THR A 206 8.73 19.04 -1.65
CA THR A 206 8.08 19.36 -2.94
C THR A 206 7.19 20.58 -2.81
N VAL A 207 6.37 20.68 -1.76
CA VAL A 207 5.52 21.86 -1.55
C VAL A 207 6.37 23.12 -1.37
N ARG A 208 7.45 23.06 -0.56
CA ARG A 208 8.37 24.20 -0.40
C ARG A 208 9.05 24.62 -1.71
N GLY A 209 9.36 23.66 -2.59
CA GLY A 209 9.96 23.94 -3.90
C GLY A 209 8.99 24.50 -4.93
N VAL A 210 7.68 24.29 -4.71
CA VAL A 210 6.62 24.71 -5.63
C VAL A 210 6.01 26.05 -5.24
N VAL A 211 6.00 26.38 -3.94
CA VAL A 211 5.40 27.62 -3.44
C VAL A 211 6.29 28.82 -3.75
N HIS A 212 5.72 29.78 -4.46
CA HIS A 212 6.41 31.03 -4.78
C HIS A 212 6.63 31.84 -3.48
N PRO A 213 7.82 32.44 -3.27
CA PRO A 213 8.10 33.23 -2.06
C PRO A 213 7.15 34.41 -1.85
N GLU A 214 6.60 34.97 -2.92
CA GLU A 214 5.70 36.12 -2.90
C GLU A 214 4.21 35.74 -2.82
N ALA A 215 3.90 34.43 -2.80
CA ALA A 215 2.52 33.98 -2.79
C ALA A 215 1.81 34.37 -1.50
N LYS A 216 0.65 35.00 -1.64
CA LYS A 216 -0.23 35.36 -0.53
C LYS A 216 -1.30 34.30 -0.24
N ILE A 217 -1.61 33.48 -1.23
CA ILE A 217 -2.64 32.44 -1.10
C ILE A 217 -2.09 31.10 -1.57
N LEU A 218 -2.21 30.10 -0.71
CA LEU A 218 -1.87 28.71 -1.02
C LEU A 218 -3.14 27.88 -1.02
N ILE A 219 -3.46 27.29 -2.17
CA ILE A 219 -4.59 26.40 -2.37
C ILE A 219 -4.09 24.96 -2.36
N LEU A 220 -4.48 24.18 -1.35
CA LEU A 220 -4.13 22.78 -1.21
C LEU A 220 -5.31 21.89 -1.64
N ARG A 221 -5.18 21.18 -2.74
CA ARG A 221 -6.19 20.22 -3.21
C ARG A 221 -5.90 18.85 -2.65
N LEU A 222 -6.74 18.41 -1.69
CA LEU A 222 -6.62 17.14 -0.97
C LEU A 222 -7.67 16.11 -1.42
N GLY A 223 -8.40 16.35 -2.49
CA GLY A 223 -9.47 15.47 -2.97
C GLY A 223 -9.02 14.05 -3.32
N LYS A 224 -7.76 13.88 -3.68
CA LYS A 224 -7.15 12.59 -3.99
C LYS A 224 -6.28 12.03 -2.85
N VAL A 225 -6.40 12.59 -1.64
CA VAL A 225 -5.73 12.11 -0.42
C VAL A 225 -6.71 11.27 0.40
N PRO A 226 -6.64 9.93 0.33
CA PRO A 226 -7.58 9.06 1.02
C PRO A 226 -7.29 8.91 2.51
N TYR A 227 -6.04 9.16 2.92
CA TYR A 227 -5.57 8.88 4.27
C TYR A 227 -4.45 9.84 4.69
N ILE A 228 -4.51 10.30 5.94
CA ILE A 228 -3.45 11.10 6.60
C ILE A 228 -3.17 10.47 7.96
N ASP A 229 -1.90 10.13 8.25
CA ASP A 229 -1.45 9.72 9.58
C ASP A 229 -0.93 10.92 10.39
N THR A 230 -0.49 10.69 11.62
CA THR A 230 0.03 11.74 12.50
C THR A 230 1.26 12.45 11.91
N THR A 231 2.15 11.73 11.23
CA THR A 231 3.35 12.32 10.62
C THR A 231 3.00 13.17 9.40
N GLY A 232 2.09 12.67 8.55
CA GLY A 232 1.59 13.42 7.40
C GLY A 232 0.86 14.70 7.83
N GLU A 233 0.06 14.61 8.89
CA GLU A 233 -0.61 15.77 9.48
C GLU A 233 0.40 16.79 10.04
N THR A 234 1.41 16.35 10.80
CA THR A 234 2.44 17.24 11.35
C THR A 234 3.16 18.02 10.25
N ASN A 235 3.49 17.37 9.13
CA ASN A 235 4.13 18.05 8.00
C ASN A 235 3.16 19.03 7.30
N LEU A 236 1.90 18.66 7.16
CA LEU A 236 0.88 19.57 6.64
C LEU A 236 0.72 20.79 7.58
N SER A 237 0.66 20.59 8.89
CA SER A 237 0.62 21.63 9.91
C SER A 237 1.82 22.57 9.80
N ASN A 238 3.03 22.04 9.64
CA ASN A 238 4.24 22.84 9.47
C ASN A 238 4.17 23.74 8.24
N ILE A 239 3.67 23.22 7.11
CA ILE A 239 3.47 24.01 5.90
C ILE A 239 2.45 25.13 6.15
N VAL A 240 1.31 24.79 6.74
CA VAL A 240 0.25 25.78 7.06
C VAL A 240 0.79 26.87 7.98
N LYS A 241 1.48 26.50 9.06
CA LYS A 241 2.06 27.45 10.02
C LYS A 241 3.10 28.35 9.38
N THR A 242 4.02 27.77 8.62
CA THR A 242 5.06 28.53 7.91
C THR A 242 4.46 29.53 6.94
N PHE A 243 3.44 29.11 6.17
CA PHE A 243 2.80 29.99 5.21
C PHE A 243 1.97 31.11 5.87
N LYS A 244 1.27 30.81 6.96
CA LYS A 244 0.56 31.80 7.74
C LYS A 244 1.50 32.78 8.45
N ALA A 245 2.64 32.32 8.95
CA ALA A 245 3.64 33.18 9.58
C ALA A 245 4.25 34.19 8.58
N SER A 246 4.27 33.88 7.28
CA SER A 246 4.63 34.85 6.22
C SER A 246 3.47 35.77 5.79
N GLY A 247 2.35 35.75 6.50
CA GLY A 247 1.19 36.58 6.19
C GLY A 247 0.27 36.04 5.10
N GLY A 248 0.47 34.78 4.71
CA GLY A 248 -0.34 34.12 3.67
C GLY A 248 -1.60 33.45 4.23
N THR A 249 -2.55 33.18 3.34
CA THR A 249 -3.78 32.44 3.63
C THR A 249 -3.74 31.06 2.97
N VAL A 250 -4.09 30.02 3.72
CA VAL A 250 -4.17 28.64 3.20
C VAL A 250 -5.63 28.26 3.01
N LEU A 251 -5.96 27.79 1.80
CA LEU A 251 -7.28 27.26 1.45
C LEU A 251 -7.15 25.77 1.18
N VAL A 252 -8.08 24.97 1.69
CA VAL A 252 -8.08 23.51 1.52
C VAL A 252 -9.30 23.08 0.74
N LEU A 253 -9.09 22.21 -0.26
CA LEU A 253 -10.12 21.78 -1.20
C LEU A 253 -10.42 20.29 -1.12
N ALA A 254 -11.71 19.98 -1.25
CA ALA A 254 -12.24 18.63 -1.45
C ALA A 254 -11.75 17.61 -0.40
N LEU A 255 -11.71 18.00 0.86
CA LEU A 255 -11.19 17.18 1.96
C LEU A 255 -12.05 15.94 2.19
N GLN A 256 -11.45 14.74 2.11
CA GLN A 256 -12.13 13.48 2.35
C GLN A 256 -12.43 13.23 3.83
N LYS A 257 -13.30 12.27 4.14
CA LYS A 257 -13.80 12.00 5.52
C LYS A 257 -12.69 11.69 6.51
N GLN A 258 -11.74 10.79 6.16
CA GLN A 258 -10.67 10.40 7.08
C GLN A 258 -9.67 11.54 7.32
N PRO A 259 -9.10 12.22 6.29
CA PRO A 259 -8.31 13.41 6.45
C PRO A 259 -9.02 14.50 7.28
N LYS A 260 -10.30 14.78 7.01
CA LYS A 260 -11.09 15.76 7.80
C LYS A 260 -11.13 15.38 9.28
N SER A 261 -11.43 14.12 9.58
CA SER A 261 -11.45 13.64 10.97
C SER A 261 -10.09 13.78 11.65
N MET A 262 -8.99 13.57 10.91
CA MET A 262 -7.64 13.71 11.44
C MET A 262 -7.33 15.19 11.76
N LEU A 263 -7.58 16.10 10.83
CA LEU A 263 -7.34 17.53 11.02
C LEU A 263 -8.17 18.12 12.19
N ILE A 264 -9.41 17.65 12.36
CA ILE A 264 -10.25 18.07 13.50
C ILE A 264 -9.64 17.59 14.82
N LYS A 265 -9.21 16.31 14.88
CA LYS A 265 -8.63 15.74 16.12
C LYS A 265 -7.33 16.40 16.54
N THR A 266 -6.54 16.91 15.61
CA THR A 266 -5.26 17.58 15.89
C THR A 266 -5.40 19.08 16.08
N GLY A 267 -6.59 19.65 15.82
CA GLY A 267 -6.84 21.10 15.90
C GLY A 267 -6.37 21.88 14.68
N LEU A 268 -5.75 21.21 13.68
CA LEU A 268 -5.32 21.89 12.45
C LEU A 268 -6.51 22.43 11.63
N TYR A 269 -7.67 21.79 11.73
CA TYR A 269 -8.90 22.26 11.10
C TYR A 269 -9.28 23.66 11.58
N ASP A 270 -9.24 23.88 12.89
CA ASP A 270 -9.57 25.17 13.52
C ASP A 270 -8.46 26.21 13.25
N GLU A 271 -7.19 25.76 13.24
CA GLU A 271 -6.05 26.62 12.91
C GLU A 271 -6.11 27.15 11.48
N ILE A 272 -6.53 26.35 10.50
CA ILE A 272 -6.77 26.78 9.11
C ILE A 272 -7.95 27.75 9.07
N GLY A 273 -9.00 27.46 9.82
CA GLY A 273 -10.27 28.18 9.88
C GLY A 273 -11.32 27.55 8.98
N GLU A 274 -12.51 27.31 9.51
CA GLU A 274 -13.60 26.62 8.82
C GLU A 274 -13.99 27.28 7.48
N SER A 275 -13.94 28.61 7.41
CA SER A 275 -14.23 29.38 6.19
C SER A 275 -13.25 29.16 5.05
N ASN A 276 -12.09 28.54 5.30
CA ASN A 276 -11.04 28.30 4.33
C ASN A 276 -11.10 26.89 3.71
N PHE A 277 -12.16 26.11 4.02
CA PHE A 277 -12.42 24.82 3.42
C PHE A 277 -13.50 24.92 2.34
N TYR A 278 -13.18 24.41 1.14
CA TYR A 278 -14.06 24.48 -0.01
C TYR A 278 -14.24 23.10 -0.63
N GLU A 279 -15.43 22.83 -1.15
CA GLU A 279 -15.68 21.58 -1.89
C GLU A 279 -15.22 21.69 -3.36
N HIS A 280 -15.36 22.89 -3.94
CA HIS A 280 -15.06 23.14 -5.35
C HIS A 280 -13.90 24.11 -5.54
N THR A 281 -13.03 23.77 -6.49
CA THR A 281 -11.84 24.58 -6.83
C THR A 281 -12.24 26.00 -7.28
N GLY A 282 -13.37 26.13 -8.01
CA GLY A 282 -13.84 27.44 -8.48
C GLY A 282 -14.16 28.43 -7.38
N ASP A 283 -14.72 27.96 -6.26
CA ASP A 283 -15.09 28.83 -5.13
C ASP A 283 -13.85 29.35 -4.41
N ALA A 284 -12.85 28.49 -4.22
CA ALA A 284 -11.57 28.90 -3.64
C ALA A 284 -10.80 29.87 -4.55
N ILE A 285 -10.82 29.66 -5.86
CA ILE A 285 -10.23 30.61 -6.82
C ILE A 285 -10.96 31.95 -6.78
N ASN A 286 -12.28 31.95 -6.74
CA ASN A 286 -13.06 33.19 -6.62
C ASN A 286 -12.75 33.94 -5.34
N TYR A 287 -12.58 33.23 -4.22
CA TYR A 287 -12.14 33.83 -2.98
C TYR A 287 -10.73 34.42 -3.11
N ALA A 288 -9.81 33.61 -3.65
CA ALA A 288 -8.42 34.01 -3.85
C ALA A 288 -8.30 35.28 -4.69
N LEU A 289 -9.01 35.35 -5.83
CA LEU A 289 -8.98 36.52 -6.73
C LEU A 289 -9.52 37.81 -6.10
N LYS A 290 -10.35 37.71 -5.06
CA LYS A 290 -10.86 38.88 -4.30
C LYS A 290 -9.85 39.39 -3.25
N HIS A 291 -8.87 38.54 -2.88
CA HIS A 291 -7.93 38.84 -1.78
C HIS A 291 -6.48 39.03 -2.27
N ILE A 292 -6.24 39.11 -3.56
CA ILE A 292 -4.93 39.41 -4.15
C ILE A 292 -4.78 40.94 -4.34
N ASN A 293 -3.53 41.34 -4.55
CA ASN A 293 -3.24 42.72 -4.95
C ASN A 293 -3.52 42.89 -6.45
N LEU A 294 -4.59 43.62 -6.79
CA LEU A 294 -5.01 43.84 -8.17
C LEU A 294 -4.00 44.71 -8.96
N ASP A 295 -3.25 45.60 -8.30
CA ASP A 295 -2.25 46.43 -8.94
C ASP A 295 -1.15 45.58 -9.59
N GLN A 296 -0.81 44.46 -9.00
CA GLN A 296 0.14 43.49 -9.59
C GLN A 296 -0.44 42.66 -10.75
N CYS A 297 -1.77 42.69 -10.92
CA CYS A 297 -2.42 42.03 -12.06
C CYS A 297 -2.46 42.90 -13.30
N ILE A 298 -2.30 44.21 -13.19
CA ILE A 298 -2.29 45.14 -14.31
C ILE A 298 -1.03 44.89 -15.13
N GLY A 299 -1.20 44.54 -16.41
CA GLY A 299 -0.10 44.19 -17.30
C GLY A 299 0.57 42.83 -17.02
N CYS A 300 0.03 42.02 -16.15
CA CYS A 300 0.53 40.66 -15.86
C CYS A 300 0.40 39.78 -17.10
N LYS A 301 1.51 39.11 -17.48
CA LYS A 301 1.58 38.22 -18.64
C LYS A 301 1.39 36.73 -18.31
N HIS A 302 1.17 36.39 -17.03
CA HIS A 302 1.13 34.99 -16.59
C HIS A 302 -0.18 34.28 -16.93
N TYR A 303 -1.31 34.97 -16.96
CA TYR A 303 -2.64 34.44 -17.36
C TYR A 303 -2.99 33.07 -16.76
N ALA A 304 -2.69 32.86 -15.49
CA ALA A 304 -2.88 31.57 -14.83
C ALA A 304 -4.36 31.15 -14.74
N PHE A 305 -5.28 32.11 -14.70
CA PHE A 305 -6.72 31.91 -14.57
C PHE A 305 -7.48 32.57 -15.71
N ARG A 306 -8.68 32.09 -16.03
CA ARG A 306 -9.55 32.70 -17.05
C ARG A 306 -9.85 34.17 -16.76
N GLU A 307 -9.98 34.51 -15.51
CA GLU A 307 -10.26 35.84 -15.00
C GLU A 307 -9.08 36.81 -15.19
N CYS A 308 -7.85 36.30 -15.36
CA CYS A 308 -6.65 37.14 -15.54
C CYS A 308 -6.74 38.01 -16.79
N SER A 309 -7.40 37.52 -17.86
CA SER A 309 -7.60 38.33 -19.06
C SER A 309 -8.42 39.60 -18.83
N ARG A 310 -9.37 39.56 -17.91
CA ARG A 310 -10.16 40.72 -17.51
C ARG A 310 -9.43 41.59 -16.50
N LEU A 311 -8.69 40.97 -15.55
CA LEU A 311 -7.94 41.70 -14.52
C LEU A 311 -6.73 42.43 -15.07
N SER A 312 -6.06 41.88 -16.11
CA SER A 312 -4.92 42.53 -16.77
C SER A 312 -5.32 43.72 -17.63
N CYS A 313 -6.60 43.81 -18.04
CA CYS A 313 -7.14 44.85 -18.91
C CYS A 313 -7.87 45.98 -18.16
N ILE A 314 -7.93 45.98 -16.85
CA ILE A 314 -8.75 46.94 -16.04
C ILE A 314 -8.27 48.39 -16.16
N ASN A 315 -7.20 48.72 -16.88
CA ASN A 315 -6.83 50.12 -17.19
C ASN A 315 -6.31 50.28 -18.63
N GLY A 316 -6.99 49.67 -19.59
CA GLY A 316 -6.73 49.88 -21.02
C GLY A 316 -7.96 50.42 -21.72
N GLN A 317 -8.35 51.67 -21.44
CA GLN A 317 -8.86 52.65 -22.36
C GLN A 317 -7.84 53.72 -22.57
#